data_c098ef8872d9ab89d4c62ebbd5358602
#
_entry.id   c098ef8872d9ab89d4c62ebbd5358602
#
_cell.length_a   1.000
_cell.length_b   1.000
_cell.length_c   1.000
_cell.angle_alpha   90.00
_cell.angle_beta   90.00
_cell.angle_gamma   90.00
#
_symmetry.space_group_name_H-M   'P 1'
#
loop_
_entity.id
_entity.type
_entity.pdbx_description
1 polymer ?
#
loop_
_entity_poly.entity_id
_entity_poly.type
_entity_poly.pdbx_seq_one_letter_code
_entity_poly.pdbx_strand_id
1 'polypeptide(L)'
;GKSYAEWDAHRKGTSWKAKLKAAIDAAIPQAKDFDDFLRLLQEQGYEVKRGKYVSFRAPGQERFTRCKTLGEAYTEEAITERIKGRIVERKPKENRKISLRIDLENSIKVQQSAGYEKWAKLHNLKQAARTLNFLTEHKIESYPDLESRVAEITAASTEAAAALKAAERRLAEMAMLIKDVTTCKELRPLVQEYQRAADKKQFRRKHEGTLILYEAAAKALKEQGFQKPPDLCALKAEYKQLTEQKDQLQRRYAEAKRQMQEYDIIKQNVDGILRTTPGKEQMQER
;
A
#
# COMPACT_ATOMS: atom_id res chain seq x y z
N GLY A 1 -0.72 -3.45 -19.59
CA GLY A 1 0.26 -3.17 -20.63
C GLY A 1 -0.27 -3.64 -21.98
N LYS A 2 0.09 -2.96 -23.07
CA LYS A 2 -0.23 -3.42 -24.43
C LYS A 2 0.59 -4.67 -24.70
N SER A 3 -0.03 -5.74 -25.25
CA SER A 3 0.74 -6.90 -25.76
C SER A 3 1.61 -6.47 -26.94
N TYR A 4 2.71 -7.19 -27.20
CA TYR A 4 3.58 -6.92 -28.35
C TYR A 4 2.81 -6.95 -29.68
N ALA A 5 1.92 -7.91 -29.85
CA ALA A 5 1.05 -8.02 -31.02
C ALA A 5 0.16 -6.78 -31.24
N GLU A 6 -0.41 -6.23 -30.15
CA GLU A 6 -1.21 -5.00 -30.23
C GLU A 6 -0.35 -3.76 -30.55
N TRP A 7 0.87 -3.70 -30.03
CA TRP A 7 1.80 -2.62 -30.34
C TRP A 7 2.22 -2.65 -31.81
N ASP A 8 2.53 -3.82 -32.36
CA ASP A 8 2.91 -3.98 -33.77
C ASP A 8 1.73 -3.69 -34.70
N ALA A 9 0.53 -4.20 -34.39
CA ALA A 9 -0.69 -3.87 -35.10
C ALA A 9 -1.01 -2.37 -35.10
N HIS A 10 -0.78 -1.69 -33.98
CA HIS A 10 -0.94 -0.23 -33.88
C HIS A 10 0.04 0.50 -34.78
N ARG A 11 1.32 0.07 -34.83
CA ARG A 11 2.35 0.66 -35.69
C ARG A 11 2.04 0.49 -37.17
N LYS A 12 1.48 -0.66 -37.53
CA LYS A 12 1.06 -0.99 -38.92
C LYS A 12 -0.31 -0.40 -39.31
N GLY A 13 -1.00 0.32 -38.42
CA GLY A 13 -2.35 0.85 -38.68
C GLY A 13 -3.46 -0.19 -38.73
N THR A 14 -3.18 -1.45 -38.36
CA THR A 14 -4.14 -2.57 -38.41
C THR A 14 -4.82 -2.86 -37.06
N SER A 15 -4.52 -2.09 -36.03
CA SER A 15 -5.09 -2.30 -34.70
C SER A 15 -6.60 -2.08 -34.67
N TRP A 16 -7.36 -3.13 -34.38
CA TRP A 16 -8.82 -3.06 -34.19
C TRP A 16 -9.20 -2.12 -33.02
N LYS A 17 -8.39 -2.07 -31.96
CA LYS A 17 -8.63 -1.15 -30.85
C LYS A 17 -8.45 0.31 -31.24
N ALA A 18 -7.47 0.60 -32.09
CA ALA A 18 -7.26 1.95 -32.61
C ALA A 18 -8.42 2.39 -33.49
N LYS A 19 -8.89 1.52 -34.40
CA LYS A 19 -10.06 1.76 -35.26
C LYS A 19 -11.33 2.00 -34.42
N LEU A 20 -11.59 1.14 -33.43
CA LEU A 20 -12.73 1.31 -32.52
C LEU A 20 -12.67 2.63 -31.74
N LYS A 21 -11.49 3.01 -31.21
CA LYS A 21 -11.34 4.29 -30.52
C LYS A 21 -11.62 5.48 -31.45
N ALA A 22 -11.10 5.46 -32.66
CA ALA A 22 -11.34 6.53 -33.63
C ALA A 22 -12.83 6.67 -33.99
N ALA A 23 -13.53 5.53 -34.18
CA ALA A 23 -14.96 5.54 -34.45
C ALA A 23 -15.77 6.06 -33.26
N ILE A 24 -15.44 5.64 -32.03
CA ILE A 24 -16.07 6.14 -30.79
C ILE A 24 -15.86 7.65 -30.66
N ASP A 25 -14.61 8.12 -30.84
CA ASP A 25 -14.26 9.53 -30.72
C ASP A 25 -14.96 10.40 -31.78
N ALA A 26 -15.22 9.85 -32.98
CA ALA A 26 -15.96 10.52 -34.04
C ALA A 26 -17.49 10.53 -33.81
N ALA A 27 -18.03 9.50 -33.17
CA ALA A 27 -19.47 9.39 -32.89
C ALA A 27 -19.93 10.22 -31.69
N ILE A 28 -19.09 10.38 -30.67
CA ILE A 28 -19.44 11.12 -29.42
C ILE A 28 -19.96 12.54 -29.69
N PRO A 29 -19.32 13.39 -30.53
CA PRO A 29 -19.82 14.75 -30.78
C PRO A 29 -21.17 14.81 -31.48
N GLN A 30 -21.57 13.74 -32.17
CA GLN A 30 -22.83 13.67 -32.97
C GLN A 30 -23.97 13.07 -32.18
N ALA A 31 -23.69 12.41 -31.06
CA ALA A 31 -24.66 11.69 -30.26
C ALA A 31 -25.37 12.61 -29.25
N LYS A 32 -26.70 12.49 -29.15
CA LYS A 32 -27.52 13.19 -28.15
C LYS A 32 -27.46 12.52 -26.79
N ASP A 33 -27.40 11.22 -26.76
CA ASP A 33 -27.27 10.37 -25.57
C ASP A 33 -26.53 9.08 -25.89
N PHE A 34 -26.38 8.20 -24.88
CA PHE A 34 -25.65 6.96 -25.04
C PHE A 34 -26.32 5.96 -25.98
N ASP A 35 -27.65 5.94 -26.07
CA ASP A 35 -28.37 5.05 -26.96
C ASP A 35 -28.27 5.54 -28.41
N ASP A 36 -28.33 6.83 -28.65
CA ASP A 36 -28.08 7.45 -29.95
C ASP A 36 -26.64 7.22 -30.42
N PHE A 37 -25.67 7.31 -29.50
CA PHE A 37 -24.26 6.95 -29.76
C PHE A 37 -24.11 5.51 -30.24
N LEU A 38 -24.79 4.56 -29.61
CA LEU A 38 -24.74 3.16 -30.03
C LEU A 38 -25.35 2.95 -31.40
N ARG A 39 -26.45 3.69 -31.71
CA ARG A 39 -27.10 3.67 -33.02
C ARG A 39 -26.17 4.21 -34.11
N LEU A 40 -25.51 5.35 -33.87
CA LEU A 40 -24.53 5.93 -34.80
C LEU A 40 -23.39 4.98 -35.12
N LEU A 41 -22.88 4.23 -34.15
CA LEU A 41 -21.86 3.21 -34.39
C LEU A 41 -22.40 2.04 -35.24
N GLN A 42 -23.65 1.62 -35.01
CA GLN A 42 -24.29 0.57 -35.83
C GLN A 42 -24.48 1.03 -37.25
N GLU A 43 -24.91 2.28 -37.48
CA GLU A 43 -25.02 2.88 -38.82
C GLU A 43 -23.67 2.94 -39.56
N GLN A 44 -22.56 3.08 -38.83
CA GLN A 44 -21.21 3.02 -39.36
C GLN A 44 -20.71 1.58 -39.60
N GLY A 45 -21.55 0.55 -39.40
CA GLY A 45 -21.23 -0.84 -39.63
C GLY A 45 -20.54 -1.54 -38.44
N TYR A 46 -20.50 -0.95 -37.27
CA TYR A 46 -20.00 -1.61 -36.06
C TYR A 46 -21.11 -2.41 -35.40
N GLU A 47 -20.81 -3.62 -34.98
CA GLU A 47 -21.74 -4.43 -34.21
C GLU A 47 -21.64 -4.10 -32.74
N VAL A 48 -22.80 -3.93 -32.09
CA VAL A 48 -22.93 -3.60 -30.67
C VAL A 48 -23.59 -4.75 -29.93
N LYS A 49 -22.95 -5.24 -28.87
CA LYS A 49 -23.50 -6.24 -27.97
C LYS A 49 -23.66 -5.65 -26.58
N ARG A 50 -24.92 -5.57 -26.11
CA ARG A 50 -25.27 -5.18 -24.74
C ARG A 50 -25.30 -6.42 -23.84
N GLY A 51 -24.62 -6.38 -22.72
CA GLY A 51 -24.60 -7.41 -21.69
C GLY A 51 -24.17 -6.79 -20.37
N LYS A 52 -23.49 -7.54 -19.48
CA LYS A 52 -22.89 -6.96 -18.28
C LYS A 52 -21.93 -5.79 -18.61
N TYR A 53 -21.37 -5.76 -19.80
CA TYR A 53 -20.56 -4.66 -20.34
C TYR A 53 -20.85 -4.52 -21.83
N VAL A 54 -20.95 -3.29 -22.31
CA VAL A 54 -21.07 -3.04 -23.74
C VAL A 54 -19.79 -3.44 -24.45
N SER A 55 -19.95 -4.07 -25.61
CA SER A 55 -18.85 -4.57 -26.44
C SER A 55 -19.09 -4.22 -27.88
N PHE A 56 -18.03 -3.90 -28.60
CA PHE A 56 -18.05 -3.50 -30.01
C PHE A 56 -17.25 -4.50 -30.85
N ARG A 57 -17.70 -4.66 -32.10
CA ARG A 57 -17.00 -5.41 -33.13
C ARG A 57 -16.93 -4.58 -34.38
N ALA A 58 -15.72 -4.34 -34.90
CA ALA A 58 -15.52 -3.65 -36.17
C ALA A 58 -15.79 -4.56 -37.37
N PRO A 59 -16.15 -4.01 -38.52
CA PRO A 59 -16.28 -4.82 -39.75
C PRO A 59 -14.99 -5.59 -40.03
N GLY A 60 -15.11 -6.92 -40.23
CA GLY A 60 -13.95 -7.82 -40.43
C GLY A 60 -13.22 -8.27 -39.17
N GLN A 61 -13.66 -7.87 -37.99
CA GLN A 61 -13.12 -8.32 -36.70
C GLN A 61 -13.85 -9.61 -36.27
N GLU A 62 -13.12 -10.64 -35.83
CA GLU A 62 -13.72 -11.89 -35.35
C GLU A 62 -14.33 -11.79 -33.95
N ARG A 63 -13.67 -11.06 -33.05
CA ARG A 63 -14.03 -11.02 -31.63
C ARG A 63 -14.52 -9.66 -31.16
N PHE A 64 -15.56 -9.65 -30.31
CA PHE A 64 -16.02 -8.42 -29.65
C PHE A 64 -14.96 -7.88 -28.70
N THR A 65 -14.81 -6.56 -28.70
CA THR A 65 -13.94 -5.82 -27.79
C THR A 65 -14.81 -5.07 -26.76
N ARG A 66 -14.62 -5.34 -25.46
CA ARG A 66 -15.38 -4.66 -24.40
C ARG A 66 -14.91 -3.22 -24.26
N CYS A 67 -15.84 -2.28 -23.99
CA CYS A 67 -15.56 -0.86 -23.73
C CYS A 67 -14.39 -0.67 -22.77
N LYS A 68 -14.43 -1.32 -21.60
CA LYS A 68 -13.37 -1.21 -20.58
C LYS A 68 -11.98 -1.63 -21.04
N THR A 69 -11.85 -2.49 -22.06
CA THR A 69 -10.55 -2.93 -22.59
C THR A 69 -9.93 -1.92 -23.54
N LEU A 70 -10.71 -0.94 -23.99
CA LEU A 70 -10.23 0.19 -24.78
C LEU A 70 -9.52 1.25 -23.92
N GLY A 71 -9.81 1.29 -22.62
CA GLY A 71 -9.22 2.22 -21.65
C GLY A 71 -10.29 2.98 -20.87
N GLU A 72 -9.87 3.67 -19.81
CA GLU A 72 -10.77 4.37 -18.88
C GLU A 72 -11.65 5.43 -19.56
N ALA A 73 -11.14 6.13 -20.58
CA ALA A 73 -11.89 7.13 -21.36
C ALA A 73 -12.95 6.54 -22.29
N TYR A 74 -13.03 5.20 -22.38
CA TYR A 74 -13.93 4.47 -23.26
C TYR A 74 -14.87 3.53 -22.49
N THR A 75 -15.03 3.72 -21.18
CA THR A 75 -16.06 3.06 -20.38
C THR A 75 -17.44 3.65 -20.69
N GLU A 76 -18.51 2.95 -20.39
CA GLU A 76 -19.89 3.42 -20.64
C GLU A 76 -20.15 4.75 -19.93
N GLU A 77 -19.68 4.86 -18.68
CA GLU A 77 -19.79 6.09 -17.89
C GLU A 77 -18.99 7.23 -18.52
N ALA A 78 -17.75 6.98 -18.92
CA ALA A 78 -16.87 7.98 -19.52
C ALA A 78 -17.41 8.48 -20.88
N ILE A 79 -17.95 7.60 -21.72
CA ILE A 79 -18.59 7.96 -22.98
C ILE A 79 -19.84 8.81 -22.71
N THR A 80 -20.67 8.39 -21.77
CA THR A 80 -21.88 9.14 -21.40
C THR A 80 -21.55 10.54 -20.87
N GLU A 81 -20.51 10.69 -20.06
CA GLU A 81 -20.04 11.98 -19.57
C GLU A 81 -19.46 12.86 -20.68
N ARG A 82 -18.73 12.27 -21.63
CA ARG A 82 -18.21 12.99 -22.81
C ARG A 82 -19.35 13.49 -23.71
N ILE A 83 -20.41 12.70 -23.94
CA ILE A 83 -21.61 13.11 -24.68
C ILE A 83 -22.27 14.30 -23.98
N LYS A 84 -22.35 14.31 -22.65
CA LYS A 84 -22.89 15.42 -21.86
C LYS A 84 -21.97 16.66 -21.82
N GLY A 85 -20.87 16.67 -22.56
CA GLY A 85 -19.94 17.80 -22.61
C GLY A 85 -19.08 17.96 -21.35
N ARG A 86 -19.09 17.00 -20.44
CA ARG A 86 -18.18 16.97 -19.29
C ARG A 86 -16.81 16.47 -19.76
N ILE A 87 -15.82 17.33 -19.71
CA ILE A 87 -14.43 16.92 -19.93
C ILE A 87 -14.09 15.96 -18.78
N VAL A 88 -13.91 14.68 -19.12
CA VAL A 88 -13.28 13.76 -18.18
C VAL A 88 -11.81 14.21 -18.10
N GLU A 89 -11.51 15.04 -17.12
CA GLU A 89 -10.11 15.31 -16.77
C GLU A 89 -9.46 13.95 -16.55
N ARG A 90 -8.50 13.62 -17.39
CA ARG A 90 -7.62 12.46 -17.13
C ARG A 90 -6.97 12.77 -15.78
N LYS A 91 -7.48 12.15 -14.70
CA LYS A 91 -6.72 12.12 -13.46
C LYS A 91 -5.32 11.67 -13.84
N PRO A 92 -4.29 12.48 -13.61
CA PRO A 92 -2.93 12.05 -13.87
C PRO A 92 -2.80 10.71 -13.16
N LYS A 93 -2.29 9.69 -13.84
CA LYS A 93 -2.09 8.36 -13.23
C LYS A 93 -1.21 8.58 -12.02
N GLU A 94 -1.87 8.70 -10.86
CA GLU A 94 -1.21 8.90 -9.60
C GLU A 94 -0.10 7.87 -9.47
N ASN A 95 1.10 8.39 -9.31
CA ASN A 95 2.29 7.72 -8.80
C ASN A 95 2.52 6.28 -9.28
N ARG A 96 3.03 6.17 -10.49
CA ARG A 96 3.82 4.99 -10.80
C ARG A 96 4.99 5.01 -9.83
N LYS A 97 4.95 4.13 -8.83
CA LYS A 97 5.99 4.00 -7.81
C LYS A 97 7.36 4.09 -8.44
N ILE A 98 8.22 4.88 -7.84
CA ILE A 98 9.63 4.92 -8.21
C ILE A 98 10.18 3.55 -7.87
N SER A 99 10.97 2.98 -8.78
CA SER A 99 11.61 1.69 -8.58
C SER A 99 13.11 1.79 -8.87
N LEU A 100 13.85 0.82 -8.43
CA LEU A 100 15.29 0.76 -8.65
C LEU A 100 15.61 0.71 -10.16
N ARG A 101 16.70 1.33 -10.52
CA ARG A 101 17.34 1.17 -11.84
C ARG A 101 17.90 -0.25 -11.96
N ILE A 102 17.90 -0.75 -13.17
CA ILE A 102 18.46 -2.06 -13.49
C ILE A 102 19.94 -1.86 -13.80
N ASP A 103 20.78 -2.68 -13.19
CA ASP A 103 22.19 -2.74 -13.54
C ASP A 103 22.33 -3.37 -14.93
N LEU A 104 22.72 -2.56 -15.90
CA LEU A 104 22.86 -2.98 -17.29
C LEU A 104 24.11 -3.82 -17.53
N GLU A 105 25.16 -3.64 -16.73
CA GLU A 105 26.46 -4.29 -16.91
C GLU A 105 26.45 -5.69 -16.30
N ASN A 106 25.88 -5.84 -15.09
CA ASN A 106 25.94 -7.10 -14.33
C ASN A 106 24.67 -7.94 -14.43
N SER A 107 23.63 -7.48 -15.13
CA SER A 107 22.39 -8.24 -15.27
C SER A 107 22.49 -9.32 -16.34
N ILE A 108 22.46 -10.58 -15.93
CA ILE A 108 22.46 -11.75 -16.82
C ILE A 108 21.32 -11.66 -17.86
N LYS A 109 20.13 -11.18 -17.46
CA LYS A 109 18.99 -11.03 -18.35
C LYS A 109 19.22 -9.98 -19.45
N VAL A 110 19.97 -8.93 -19.13
CA VAL A 110 20.36 -7.90 -20.10
C VAL A 110 21.34 -8.48 -21.12
N GLN A 111 22.31 -9.26 -20.66
CA GLN A 111 23.33 -9.89 -21.51
C GLN A 111 22.73 -10.96 -22.44
N GLN A 112 21.71 -11.67 -22.02
CA GLN A 112 21.09 -12.77 -22.74
C GLN A 112 20.00 -12.35 -23.75
N SER A 113 19.47 -11.13 -23.68
CA SER A 113 18.33 -10.70 -24.50
C SER A 113 18.42 -9.24 -24.90
N ALA A 114 18.66 -8.99 -26.19
CA ALA A 114 18.67 -7.65 -26.77
C ALA A 114 17.31 -6.91 -26.60
N GLY A 115 16.20 -7.64 -26.57
CA GLY A 115 14.88 -7.07 -26.30
C GLY A 115 14.76 -6.59 -24.85
N TYR A 116 15.28 -7.36 -23.91
CA TYR A 116 15.29 -7.00 -22.50
C TYR A 116 16.24 -5.83 -22.24
N GLU A 117 17.41 -5.78 -22.89
CA GLU A 117 18.36 -4.68 -22.83
C GLU A 117 17.72 -3.34 -23.22
N LYS A 118 17.03 -3.29 -24.38
CA LYS A 118 16.31 -2.09 -24.84
C LYS A 118 15.23 -1.66 -23.87
N TRP A 119 14.50 -2.63 -23.31
CA TRP A 119 13.50 -2.35 -22.29
C TRP A 119 14.13 -1.82 -21.00
N ALA A 120 15.23 -2.41 -20.52
CA ALA A 120 15.94 -1.99 -19.32
C ALA A 120 16.52 -0.57 -19.46
N LYS A 121 17.10 -0.23 -20.60
CA LYS A 121 17.53 1.15 -20.91
C LYS A 121 16.39 2.15 -20.81
N LEU A 122 15.25 1.85 -21.43
CA LEU A 122 14.06 2.70 -21.36
C LEU A 122 13.47 2.76 -19.93
N HIS A 123 13.50 1.65 -19.20
CA HIS A 123 13.10 1.61 -17.78
C HIS A 123 13.97 2.55 -16.95
N ASN A 124 15.30 2.43 -17.08
CA ASN A 124 16.26 3.24 -16.35
C ASN A 124 16.11 4.75 -16.65
N LEU A 125 15.88 5.12 -17.92
CA LEU A 125 15.59 6.50 -18.28
C LEU A 125 14.34 7.05 -17.59
N LYS A 126 13.28 6.24 -17.54
CA LYS A 126 12.04 6.62 -16.83
C LYS A 126 12.24 6.73 -15.32
N GLN A 127 13.04 5.87 -14.72
CA GLN A 127 13.34 5.96 -13.30
C GLN A 127 14.23 7.17 -12.99
N ALA A 128 15.22 7.47 -13.82
CA ALA A 128 16.04 8.68 -13.68
C ALA A 128 15.18 9.97 -13.74
N ALA A 129 14.28 10.06 -14.73
CA ALA A 129 13.37 11.20 -14.81
C ALA A 129 12.46 11.35 -13.59
N ARG A 130 11.95 10.25 -13.04
CA ARG A 130 11.13 10.27 -11.82
C ARG A 130 11.95 10.65 -10.59
N THR A 131 13.16 10.13 -10.48
CA THR A 131 14.09 10.50 -9.41
C THR A 131 14.37 12.01 -9.44
N LEU A 132 14.65 12.57 -10.63
CA LEU A 132 14.85 14.01 -10.79
C LEU A 132 13.62 14.83 -10.39
N ASN A 133 12.43 14.43 -10.85
CA ASN A 133 11.19 15.11 -10.48
C ASN A 133 10.97 15.07 -8.96
N PHE A 134 11.21 13.92 -8.32
CA PHE A 134 11.12 13.79 -6.86
C PHE A 134 12.08 14.74 -6.15
N LEU A 135 13.36 14.79 -6.56
CA LEU A 135 14.34 15.70 -5.98
C LEU A 135 13.91 17.17 -6.12
N THR A 136 13.39 17.55 -7.29
CA THR A 136 12.88 18.91 -7.56
C THR A 136 11.65 19.23 -6.70
N GLU A 137 10.68 18.32 -6.60
CA GLU A 137 9.47 18.50 -5.79
C GLU A 137 9.79 18.64 -4.29
N HIS A 138 10.82 17.92 -3.81
CA HIS A 138 11.26 17.96 -2.42
C HIS A 138 12.38 19.00 -2.16
N LYS A 139 12.73 19.81 -3.17
CA LYS A 139 13.76 20.87 -3.09
C LYS A 139 15.12 20.35 -2.59
N ILE A 140 15.51 19.17 -3.10
CA ILE A 140 16.80 18.55 -2.81
C ILE A 140 17.73 18.93 -3.97
N GLU A 141 18.68 19.85 -3.71
CA GLU A 141 19.52 20.44 -4.74
C GLU A 141 20.91 19.80 -4.79
N SER A 142 21.34 19.17 -3.71
CA SER A 142 22.66 18.58 -3.62
C SER A 142 22.63 17.14 -3.03
N TYR A 143 23.69 16.39 -3.28
CA TYR A 143 23.82 15.05 -2.71
C TYR A 143 23.90 15.06 -1.17
N PRO A 144 24.64 15.98 -0.51
CA PRO A 144 24.60 16.11 0.94
C PRO A 144 23.20 16.40 1.50
N ASP A 145 22.38 17.20 0.81
CA ASP A 145 20.99 17.44 1.23
C ASP A 145 20.16 16.15 1.19
N LEU A 146 20.36 15.34 0.13
CA LEU A 146 19.70 14.03 0.03
C LEU A 146 20.12 13.11 1.18
N GLU A 147 21.42 13.05 1.50
CA GLU A 147 21.92 12.24 2.61
C GLU A 147 21.36 12.69 3.96
N SER A 148 21.33 13.98 4.20
CA SER A 148 20.73 14.56 5.41
C SER A 148 19.26 14.20 5.52
N ARG A 149 18.49 14.30 4.44
CA ARG A 149 17.08 13.95 4.40
C ARG A 149 16.84 12.45 4.65
N VAL A 150 17.65 11.59 4.02
CA VAL A 150 17.60 10.14 4.26
C VAL A 150 17.87 9.83 5.72
N ALA A 151 18.87 10.46 6.32
CA ALA A 151 19.22 10.28 7.73
C ALA A 151 18.06 10.71 8.66
N GLU A 152 17.47 11.89 8.42
CA GLU A 152 16.32 12.40 9.19
C GLU A 152 15.12 11.43 9.13
N ILE A 153 14.76 10.96 7.92
CA ILE A 153 13.61 10.06 7.73
C ILE A 153 13.87 8.68 8.34
N THR A 154 15.12 8.21 8.24
CA THR A 154 15.53 6.94 8.87
C THR A 154 15.45 7.05 10.39
N ALA A 155 15.92 8.15 10.96
CA ALA A 155 15.81 8.42 12.40
C ALA A 155 14.33 8.47 12.84
N ALA A 156 13.49 9.19 12.12
CA ALA A 156 12.04 9.26 12.39
C ALA A 156 11.36 7.89 12.31
N SER A 157 11.74 7.04 11.34
CA SER A 157 11.22 5.67 11.23
C SER A 157 11.65 4.78 12.40
N THR A 158 12.91 4.89 12.84
CA THR A 158 13.43 4.13 13.99
C THR A 158 12.80 4.58 15.30
N GLU A 159 12.60 5.87 15.49
CA GLU A 159 11.89 6.42 16.63
C GLU A 159 10.43 5.96 16.69
N ALA A 160 9.72 6.03 15.56
CA ALA A 160 8.34 5.55 15.48
C ALA A 160 8.23 4.05 15.78
N ALA A 161 9.21 3.24 15.31
CA ALA A 161 9.27 1.80 15.61
C ALA A 161 9.50 1.54 17.09
N ALA A 162 10.39 2.30 17.73
CA ALA A 162 10.67 2.19 19.16
C ALA A 162 9.46 2.57 20.02
N ALA A 163 8.76 3.67 19.66
CA ALA A 163 7.55 4.10 20.32
C ALA A 163 6.42 3.07 20.21
N LEU A 164 6.23 2.48 19.02
CA LEU A 164 5.24 1.42 18.80
C LEU A 164 5.55 0.19 19.68
N LYS A 165 6.79 -0.26 19.69
CA LYS A 165 7.24 -1.41 20.52
C LYS A 165 7.05 -1.14 22.02
N ALA A 166 7.32 0.07 22.46
CA ALA A 166 7.09 0.46 23.88
C ALA A 166 5.58 0.43 24.23
N ALA A 167 4.71 0.93 23.34
CA ALA A 167 3.26 0.88 23.54
C ALA A 167 2.73 -0.58 23.54
N GLU A 168 3.23 -1.44 22.66
CA GLU A 168 2.87 -2.86 22.65
C GLU A 168 3.27 -3.58 23.94
N ARG A 169 4.48 -3.28 24.46
CA ARG A 169 4.92 -3.83 25.74
C ARG A 169 4.03 -3.36 26.88
N ARG A 170 3.68 -2.07 26.93
CA ARG A 170 2.79 -1.52 27.94
C ARG A 170 1.40 -2.14 27.89
N LEU A 171 0.86 -2.38 26.69
CA LEU A 171 -0.42 -3.07 26.52
C LEU A 171 -0.37 -4.51 27.03
N ALA A 172 0.72 -5.23 26.78
CA ALA A 172 0.90 -6.60 27.27
C ALA A 172 0.95 -6.64 28.81
N GLU A 173 1.71 -5.73 29.44
CA GLU A 173 1.78 -5.57 30.88
C GLU A 173 0.39 -5.27 31.49
N MET A 174 -0.35 -4.34 30.88
CA MET A 174 -1.70 -3.98 31.29
C MET A 174 -2.71 -5.14 31.12
N ALA A 175 -2.60 -5.92 30.03
CA ALA A 175 -3.45 -7.09 29.81
C ALA A 175 -3.23 -8.15 30.88
N MET A 176 -1.98 -8.39 31.29
CA MET A 176 -1.67 -9.30 32.40
C MET A 176 -2.23 -8.78 33.72
N LEU A 177 -2.06 -7.50 34.02
CA LEU A 177 -2.62 -6.88 35.23
C LEU A 177 -4.16 -7.03 35.27
N ILE A 178 -4.84 -6.73 34.18
CA ILE A 178 -6.31 -6.89 34.07
C ILE A 178 -6.72 -8.35 34.34
N LYS A 179 -5.96 -9.31 33.78
CA LYS A 179 -6.21 -10.73 34.00
C LYS A 179 -6.07 -11.10 35.46
N ASP A 180 -5.00 -10.68 36.14
CA ASP A 180 -4.74 -10.99 37.54
C ASP A 180 -5.79 -10.36 38.45
N VAL A 181 -6.18 -9.11 38.22
CA VAL A 181 -7.24 -8.42 38.95
C VAL A 181 -8.59 -9.12 38.73
N THR A 182 -8.89 -9.53 37.52
CA THR A 182 -10.14 -10.25 37.21
C THR A 182 -10.18 -11.59 37.93
N THR A 183 -9.09 -12.37 37.87
CA THR A 183 -8.95 -13.65 38.56
C THR A 183 -9.13 -13.48 40.06
N CYS A 184 -8.48 -12.49 40.68
CA CYS A 184 -8.65 -12.21 42.12
C CYS A 184 -10.09 -11.82 42.48
N LYS A 185 -10.76 -11.03 41.63
CA LYS A 185 -12.15 -10.60 41.88
C LYS A 185 -13.13 -11.75 41.75
N GLU A 186 -13.01 -12.57 40.73
CA GLU A 186 -13.89 -13.73 40.46
C GLU A 186 -13.73 -14.84 41.50
N LEU A 187 -12.50 -15.10 41.95
CA LEU A 187 -12.22 -16.19 42.88
C LEU A 187 -12.29 -15.78 44.33
N ARG A 188 -12.44 -14.49 44.63
CA ARG A 188 -12.59 -13.99 46.01
C ARG A 188 -13.69 -14.66 46.83
N PRO A 189 -14.90 -14.93 46.31
CA PRO A 189 -15.94 -15.63 47.04
C PRO A 189 -15.49 -17.05 47.50
N LEU A 190 -14.87 -17.80 46.60
CA LEU A 190 -14.36 -19.16 46.90
C LEU A 190 -13.29 -19.13 48.01
N VAL A 191 -12.42 -18.14 47.97
CA VAL A 191 -11.38 -17.94 49.02
C VAL A 191 -12.01 -17.58 50.34
N GLN A 192 -13.08 -16.79 50.39
CA GLN A 192 -13.82 -16.50 51.60
C GLN A 192 -14.52 -17.79 52.17
N GLU A 193 -15.06 -18.64 51.28
CA GLU A 193 -15.61 -19.93 51.68
C GLU A 193 -14.53 -20.85 52.26
N TYR A 194 -13.33 -20.90 51.62
CA TYR A 194 -12.17 -21.62 52.12
C TYR A 194 -11.76 -21.16 53.52
N GLN A 195 -11.74 -19.82 53.77
CA GLN A 195 -11.38 -19.29 55.07
C GLN A 195 -12.36 -19.68 56.16
N ARG A 196 -13.66 -19.85 55.83
CA ARG A 196 -14.76 -20.24 56.74
C ARG A 196 -14.96 -21.75 56.85
N ALA A 197 -14.36 -22.55 56.01
CA ALA A 197 -14.53 -23.98 55.96
C ALA A 197 -14.02 -24.65 57.24
N ALA A 198 -14.84 -25.55 57.80
CA ALA A 198 -14.49 -26.36 58.97
C ALA A 198 -13.35 -27.33 58.69
N ASP A 199 -13.36 -28.00 57.52
CA ASP A 199 -12.26 -28.82 57.04
C ASP A 199 -11.56 -28.18 55.83
N LYS A 200 -10.52 -27.40 56.14
CA LYS A 200 -9.70 -26.71 55.15
C LYS A 200 -8.92 -27.64 54.25
N LYS A 201 -8.54 -28.85 54.73
CA LYS A 201 -7.77 -29.81 53.94
C LYS A 201 -8.64 -30.47 52.88
N GLN A 202 -9.86 -30.88 53.18
CA GLN A 202 -10.78 -31.44 52.22
C GLN A 202 -11.22 -30.39 51.20
N PHE A 203 -11.53 -29.17 51.65
CA PHE A 203 -11.89 -28.06 50.74
C PHE A 203 -10.76 -27.71 49.78
N ARG A 204 -9.52 -27.64 50.25
CA ARG A 204 -8.33 -27.37 49.38
C ARG A 204 -8.14 -28.44 48.37
N ARG A 205 -8.26 -29.73 48.69
CA ARG A 205 -8.19 -30.85 47.73
C ARG A 205 -9.25 -30.73 46.63
N LYS A 206 -10.45 -30.31 46.98
CA LYS A 206 -11.57 -30.17 46.04
C LYS A 206 -11.40 -28.97 45.08
N HIS A 207 -10.75 -27.88 45.52
CA HIS A 207 -10.64 -26.63 44.80
C HIS A 207 -9.18 -26.23 44.57
N GLU A 208 -8.24 -27.16 44.57
CA GLU A 208 -6.81 -26.92 44.57
C GLU A 208 -6.37 -26.04 43.41
N GLY A 209 -6.75 -26.38 42.18
CA GLY A 209 -6.36 -25.60 40.97
C GLY A 209 -6.85 -24.16 41.02
N THR A 210 -8.07 -23.92 41.51
CA THR A 210 -8.66 -22.58 41.63
C THR A 210 -7.99 -21.76 42.70
N LEU A 211 -7.64 -22.38 43.83
CA LEU A 211 -6.91 -21.69 44.94
C LEU A 211 -5.48 -21.33 44.48
N ILE A 212 -4.79 -22.21 43.76
CA ILE A 212 -3.45 -21.94 43.21
C ILE A 212 -3.50 -20.76 42.21
N LEU A 213 -4.52 -20.72 41.35
CA LEU A 213 -4.70 -19.57 40.42
C LEU A 213 -4.89 -18.25 41.18
N TYR A 214 -5.71 -18.24 42.24
CA TYR A 214 -5.88 -17.05 43.08
C TYR A 214 -4.59 -16.65 43.78
N GLU A 215 -3.87 -17.61 44.40
CA GLU A 215 -2.61 -17.39 45.06
C GLU A 215 -1.56 -16.79 44.15
N ALA A 216 -1.47 -17.32 42.91
CA ALA A 216 -0.56 -16.82 41.85
C ALA A 216 -0.92 -15.39 41.43
N ALA A 217 -2.18 -15.12 41.13
CA ALA A 217 -2.64 -13.78 40.77
C ALA A 217 -2.44 -12.76 41.88
N ALA A 218 -2.76 -13.14 43.13
CA ALA A 218 -2.55 -12.27 44.31
C ALA A 218 -1.06 -12.00 44.56
N LYS A 219 -0.20 -12.98 44.32
CA LYS A 219 1.27 -12.82 44.41
C LYS A 219 1.77 -11.85 43.34
N ALA A 220 1.36 -12.03 42.09
CA ALA A 220 1.73 -11.16 40.95
C ALA A 220 1.33 -9.68 41.24
N LEU A 221 0.12 -9.46 41.74
CA LEU A 221 -0.31 -8.10 42.11
C LEU A 221 0.53 -7.48 43.26
N LYS A 222 0.94 -8.29 44.24
CA LYS A 222 1.84 -7.81 45.31
C LYS A 222 3.23 -7.46 44.79
N GLU A 223 3.78 -8.27 43.91
CA GLU A 223 5.08 -8.01 43.26
C GLU A 223 5.06 -6.72 42.46
N GLN A 224 3.92 -6.37 41.86
CA GLN A 224 3.69 -5.10 41.16
C GLN A 224 3.40 -3.91 42.14
N GLY A 225 3.44 -4.14 43.43
CA GLY A 225 3.25 -3.09 44.46
C GLY A 225 1.81 -2.84 44.88
N PHE A 226 0.84 -3.61 44.40
CA PHE A 226 -0.57 -3.43 44.77
C PHE A 226 -0.89 -4.19 46.08
N GLN A 227 -1.21 -3.44 47.15
CA GLN A 227 -1.71 -4.05 48.39
C GLN A 227 -3.18 -4.48 48.30
N LYS A 228 -3.95 -3.82 47.43
CA LYS A 228 -5.35 -4.13 47.13
C LYS A 228 -5.49 -4.15 45.60
N PRO A 229 -6.32 -5.06 45.03
CA PRO A 229 -6.57 -5.07 43.59
C PRO A 229 -7.10 -3.70 43.14
N PRO A 230 -6.50 -3.11 42.12
CA PRO A 230 -6.95 -1.84 41.55
C PRO A 230 -8.35 -1.95 40.91
N ASP A 231 -8.96 -0.82 40.59
CA ASP A 231 -10.28 -0.82 39.97
C ASP A 231 -10.21 -1.34 38.53
N LEU A 232 -10.96 -2.41 38.29
CA LEU A 232 -10.99 -3.07 36.97
C LEU A 232 -11.58 -2.18 35.88
N CYS A 233 -12.53 -1.29 36.22
CA CYS A 233 -13.14 -0.38 35.26
C CYS A 233 -12.12 0.66 34.77
N ALA A 234 -11.35 1.24 35.72
CA ALA A 234 -10.29 2.18 35.40
C ALA A 234 -9.20 1.54 34.53
N LEU A 235 -8.75 0.31 34.88
CA LEU A 235 -7.76 -0.41 34.10
C LEU A 235 -8.23 -0.72 32.66
N LYS A 236 -9.48 -1.12 32.47
CA LYS A 236 -10.06 -1.36 31.15
C LYS A 236 -10.17 -0.08 30.35
N ALA A 237 -10.49 1.05 30.98
CA ALA A 237 -10.53 2.34 30.32
C ALA A 237 -9.12 2.77 29.85
N GLU A 238 -8.12 2.62 30.72
CA GLU A 238 -6.71 2.89 30.36
C GLU A 238 -6.23 1.98 29.24
N TYR A 239 -6.54 0.68 29.30
CA TYR A 239 -6.21 -0.27 28.25
C TYR A 239 -6.80 0.14 26.89
N LYS A 240 -8.04 0.61 26.87
CA LYS A 240 -8.68 1.12 25.64
C LYS A 240 -7.95 2.33 25.09
N GLN A 241 -7.61 3.31 25.94
CA GLN A 241 -6.84 4.49 25.54
C GLN A 241 -5.46 4.12 24.96
N LEU A 242 -4.75 3.20 25.62
CA LEU A 242 -3.47 2.69 25.13
C LEU A 242 -3.60 1.97 23.79
N THR A 243 -4.70 1.26 23.58
CA THR A 243 -4.97 0.62 22.28
C THR A 243 -5.16 1.66 21.17
N GLU A 244 -5.92 2.71 21.44
CA GLU A 244 -6.11 3.82 20.50
C GLU A 244 -4.77 4.54 20.18
N GLN A 245 -3.95 4.76 21.18
CA GLN A 245 -2.60 5.33 21.03
C GLN A 245 -1.69 4.42 20.19
N LYS A 246 -1.71 3.10 20.46
CA LYS A 246 -0.95 2.12 19.67
C LYS A 246 -1.37 2.16 18.19
N ASP A 247 -2.67 2.24 17.89
CA ASP A 247 -3.17 2.30 16.52
C ASP A 247 -2.72 3.59 15.81
N GLN A 248 -2.65 4.71 16.51
CA GLN A 248 -2.08 5.95 15.97
C GLN A 248 -0.58 5.82 15.70
N LEU A 249 0.19 5.24 16.63
CA LEU A 249 1.61 4.98 16.46
C LEU A 249 1.89 4.00 15.30
N GLN A 250 1.05 2.99 15.14
CA GLN A 250 1.15 2.05 14.02
C GLN A 250 0.97 2.74 12.66
N ARG A 251 0.03 3.67 12.55
CA ARG A 251 -0.17 4.49 11.34
C ARG A 251 1.04 5.37 11.06
N ARG A 252 1.57 6.05 12.09
CA ARG A 252 2.79 6.88 11.99
C ARG A 252 3.99 6.06 11.54
N TYR A 253 4.20 4.89 12.14
CA TYR A 253 5.28 3.98 11.76
C TYR A 253 5.15 3.50 10.31
N ALA A 254 3.95 3.10 9.89
CA ALA A 254 3.70 2.66 8.52
C ALA A 254 4.02 3.76 7.49
N GLU A 255 3.64 5.02 7.79
CA GLU A 255 3.94 6.17 6.93
C GLU A 255 5.43 6.49 6.91
N ALA A 256 6.08 6.55 8.07
CA ALA A 256 7.53 6.81 8.17
C ALA A 256 8.35 5.71 7.46
N LYS A 257 7.95 4.44 7.59
CA LYS A 257 8.57 3.32 6.89
C LYS A 257 8.40 3.42 5.38
N ARG A 258 7.23 3.84 4.91
CA ARG A 258 6.98 4.05 3.48
C ARG A 258 7.86 5.15 2.92
N GLN A 259 7.96 6.28 3.62
CA GLN A 259 8.85 7.39 3.22
C GLN A 259 10.31 6.95 3.21
N MET A 260 10.77 6.26 4.24
CA MET A 260 12.14 5.73 4.29
C MET A 260 12.44 4.84 3.07
N GLN A 261 11.55 3.92 2.72
CA GLN A 261 11.73 3.05 1.54
C GLN A 261 11.78 3.84 0.23
N GLU A 262 10.98 4.90 0.10
CA GLU A 262 10.98 5.76 -1.08
C GLU A 262 12.29 6.53 -1.21
N TYR A 263 12.76 7.13 -0.13
CA TYR A 263 14.05 7.85 -0.11
C TYR A 263 15.26 6.93 -0.31
N ASP A 264 15.22 5.70 0.22
CA ASP A 264 16.26 4.69 -0.04
C ASP A 264 16.35 4.35 -1.54
N ILE A 265 15.22 4.18 -2.22
CA ILE A 265 15.19 3.96 -3.67
C ILE A 265 15.73 5.17 -4.42
N ILE A 266 15.37 6.39 -4.02
CA ILE A 266 15.87 7.61 -4.61
C ILE A 266 17.39 7.69 -4.46
N LYS A 267 17.92 7.48 -3.25
CA LYS A 267 19.36 7.49 -2.98
C LYS A 267 20.11 6.48 -3.85
N GLN A 268 19.62 5.23 -3.89
CA GLN A 268 20.23 4.19 -4.73
C GLN A 268 20.19 4.52 -6.22
N ASN A 269 19.13 5.15 -6.70
CA ASN A 269 19.04 5.60 -8.09
C ASN A 269 20.04 6.73 -8.39
N VAL A 270 20.21 7.70 -7.46
CA VAL A 270 21.19 8.78 -7.58
C VAL A 270 22.60 8.22 -7.56
N ASP A 271 22.91 7.33 -6.61
CA ASP A 271 24.23 6.67 -6.52
C ASP A 271 24.56 5.91 -7.81
N GLY A 272 23.57 5.21 -8.39
CA GLY A 272 23.73 4.52 -9.66
C GLY A 272 23.93 5.47 -10.84
N ILE A 273 23.37 6.68 -10.83
CA ILE A 273 23.60 7.70 -11.85
C ILE A 273 25.01 8.26 -11.73
N LEU A 274 25.43 8.61 -10.52
CA LEU A 274 26.74 9.19 -10.26
C LEU A 274 27.89 8.21 -10.61
N ARG A 275 27.74 6.91 -10.32
CA ARG A 275 28.74 5.89 -10.67
C ARG A 275 28.86 5.64 -12.18
N THR A 276 27.75 5.79 -12.93
CA THR A 276 27.75 5.58 -14.39
C THR A 276 28.16 6.82 -15.19
N THR A 277 28.37 7.98 -14.53
CA THR A 277 28.89 9.18 -15.16
C THR A 277 30.41 9.17 -14.97
N PRO A 278 31.23 8.87 -16.00
CA PRO A 278 32.69 8.93 -15.86
C PRO A 278 33.06 10.37 -15.49
N GLY A 279 33.82 10.50 -14.39
CA GLY A 279 34.20 11.78 -13.86
C GLY A 279 34.93 12.62 -14.94
N LYS A 280 34.53 13.88 -15.09
CA LYS A 280 35.16 14.85 -15.98
C LYS A 280 36.63 15.17 -15.61
N GLU A 281 37.18 14.53 -14.58
CA GLU A 281 38.54 14.77 -14.09
C GLU A 281 39.66 14.11 -14.92
N GLN A 282 39.31 13.20 -15.87
CA GLN A 282 40.36 12.58 -16.72
C GLN A 282 40.52 13.19 -18.11
N MET A 283 39.87 14.29 -18.43
CA MET A 283 39.99 14.97 -19.74
C MET A 283 40.84 16.25 -19.72
N GLN A 284 41.58 16.57 -18.65
CA GLN A 284 42.48 17.72 -18.60
C GLN A 284 43.97 17.39 -18.64
N GLU A 285 44.36 16.11 -18.78
CA GLU A 285 45.74 15.68 -18.97
C GLU A 285 45.89 14.80 -20.21
N ARG A 286 45.68 15.38 -21.40
CA ARG A 286 46.31 14.92 -22.66
C ARG A 286 46.38 16.06 -23.67
#